data_3a850aeac1a822f7c143edef7d1d67f0
#
_entry.id   3a850aeac1a822f7c143edef7d1d67f0
#
_cell.length_a   1.000
_cell.length_b   1.000
_cell.length_c   1.000
_cell.angle_alpha   90.00
_cell.angle_beta   90.00
_cell.angle_gamma   90.00
#
_symmetry.space_group_name_H-M   'P 1'
#
loop_
_entity.id
_entity.type
_entity.pdbx_description
1 polymer ?
#
loop_
_entity_poly.entity_id
_entity_poly.type
_entity_poly.pdbx_seq_one_letter_code
_entity_poly.pdbx_strand_id
1 'polypeptide(L)'
;MYDIVIVGGGPAGSTLARLVGDRYRVLLLEKRSFTENMGFVSQKCCGGLLDPDAQRMLARFGLGIPKDVLMSPQLFAVRTIDIKNRIERYYQRHYINIDRNAFDKWLESIVPPDVTIINDCIYRSCSENEGYLTVRFTHGGREYEERTKLLVGADGAFSGVRRQCFDKQPLPELYICIQEWYRADSSGRNYYGAVFDDEITDFYSWTIPKEDRIILGSALAPRGDVLRRFDLLKTRLKEYGFDFGERLARNGAYLYRPVRGSHICTGGGRIXLVGEAAGFISPSSAEGISYAFRSSLALARALDQGIEGYSDRYVXNLQPLRRNIFLKNMKSPAMYNTQLRKLAMRSGLLSIDIVE
;
A
#
# COMPACT_ATOMS: atom_id res chain seq x y z
N MET A 1 -27.04 -14.13 -7.62
CA MET A 1 -26.50 -13.64 -6.35
C MET A 1 -25.09 -14.20 -6.16
N TYR A 2 -24.15 -13.34 -5.78
CA TYR A 2 -22.78 -13.75 -5.49
C TYR A 2 -22.66 -14.22 -4.04
N ASP A 3 -21.65 -15.03 -3.76
CA ASP A 3 -21.30 -15.32 -2.37
C ASP A 3 -20.51 -14.14 -1.77
N ILE A 4 -19.57 -13.59 -2.57
CA ILE A 4 -18.69 -12.51 -2.10
C ILE A 4 -18.57 -11.46 -3.21
N VAL A 5 -18.80 -10.18 -2.86
CA VAL A 5 -18.40 -9.05 -3.70
C VAL A 5 -17.20 -8.38 -3.03
N ILE A 6 -16.14 -8.19 -3.80
CA ILE A 6 -14.90 -7.54 -3.35
C ILE A 6 -14.78 -6.19 -4.07
N VAL A 7 -14.62 -5.12 -3.31
CA VAL A 7 -14.43 -3.77 -3.86
C VAL A 7 -12.95 -3.40 -3.78
N GLY A 8 -12.32 -3.28 -4.94
CA GLY A 8 -10.89 -2.95 -5.08
C GLY A 8 -10.06 -4.13 -5.54
N GLY A 9 -9.46 -4.02 -6.73
CA GLY A 9 -8.63 -5.05 -7.37
C GLY A 9 -7.13 -4.84 -7.18
N GLY A 10 -6.72 -4.17 -6.10
CA GLY A 10 -5.31 -4.07 -5.73
C GLY A 10 -4.80 -5.35 -5.09
N PRO A 11 -3.59 -5.31 -4.48
CA PRO A 11 -3.00 -6.52 -3.91
C PRO A 11 -3.90 -7.25 -2.91
N ALA A 12 -4.71 -6.53 -2.12
CA ALA A 12 -5.60 -7.18 -1.15
C ALA A 12 -6.77 -7.89 -1.86
N GLY A 13 -7.48 -7.17 -2.73
CA GLY A 13 -8.68 -7.73 -3.35
C GLY A 13 -8.37 -8.83 -4.35
N SER A 14 -7.36 -8.64 -5.20
CA SER A 14 -6.96 -9.68 -6.16
C SER A 14 -6.46 -10.93 -5.44
N THR A 15 -5.70 -10.77 -4.35
CA THR A 15 -5.23 -11.92 -3.56
C THR A 15 -6.41 -12.65 -2.91
N LEU A 16 -7.34 -11.92 -2.32
CA LEU A 16 -8.52 -12.56 -1.73
C LEU A 16 -9.31 -13.31 -2.80
N ALA A 17 -9.60 -12.66 -3.94
CA ALA A 17 -10.34 -13.28 -5.03
C ALA A 17 -9.65 -14.56 -5.51
N ARG A 18 -8.30 -14.54 -5.61
CA ARG A 18 -7.51 -15.72 -6.00
C ARG A 18 -7.66 -16.85 -5.00
N LEU A 19 -7.64 -16.51 -3.70
CA LEU A 19 -7.63 -17.53 -2.64
C LEU A 19 -9.01 -18.16 -2.39
N VAL A 20 -10.10 -17.48 -2.75
CA VAL A 20 -11.45 -17.99 -2.47
C VAL A 20 -12.26 -18.29 -3.74
N GLY A 21 -11.75 -17.92 -4.91
CA GLY A 21 -12.50 -17.97 -6.16
C GLY A 21 -12.84 -19.36 -6.69
N ASP A 22 -12.16 -20.40 -6.18
CA ASP A 22 -12.47 -21.79 -6.53
C ASP A 22 -13.61 -22.39 -5.67
N ARG A 23 -13.97 -21.71 -4.58
CA ARG A 23 -14.97 -22.23 -3.63
C ARG A 23 -16.22 -21.37 -3.51
N TYR A 24 -16.09 -20.10 -3.89
CA TYR A 24 -17.17 -19.13 -3.77
C TYR A 24 -17.42 -18.45 -5.11
N ARG A 25 -18.67 -18.08 -5.36
CA ARG A 25 -19.02 -17.26 -6.52
C ARG A 25 -18.66 -15.81 -6.18
N VAL A 26 -17.60 -15.29 -6.82
CA VAL A 26 -16.99 -14.00 -6.47
C VAL A 26 -17.16 -12.99 -7.60
N LEU A 27 -17.47 -11.75 -7.22
CA LEU A 27 -17.42 -10.57 -8.11
C LEU A 27 -16.36 -9.62 -7.55
N LEU A 28 -15.40 -9.26 -8.38
CA LEU A 28 -14.34 -8.29 -8.05
C LEU A 28 -14.59 -7.01 -8.85
N LEU A 29 -14.77 -5.89 -8.15
CA LEU A 29 -15.00 -4.56 -8.74
C LEU A 29 -13.73 -3.72 -8.61
N GLU A 30 -13.16 -3.27 -9.75
CA GLU A 30 -11.94 -2.45 -9.75
C GLU A 30 -12.19 -1.14 -10.50
N LYS A 31 -11.81 -0.03 -9.90
CA LYS A 31 -12.04 1.29 -10.51
C LYS A 31 -11.08 1.62 -11.66
N ARG A 32 -9.90 0.99 -11.66
CA ARG A 32 -8.89 1.26 -12.69
C ARG A 32 -9.17 0.44 -13.95
N SER A 33 -8.64 0.94 -15.06
CA SER A 33 -8.60 0.20 -16.32
C SER A 33 -7.16 -0.26 -16.56
N PHE A 34 -6.94 -1.55 -16.70
CA PHE A 34 -5.62 -2.09 -17.02
C PHE A 34 -5.47 -2.26 -18.53
N THR A 35 -5.50 -1.13 -19.26
CA THR A 35 -5.31 -1.12 -20.71
C THR A 35 -3.83 -1.31 -21.09
N GLU A 36 -3.58 -1.59 -22.35
CA GLU A 36 -2.22 -1.85 -22.84
C GLU A 36 -1.30 -0.62 -22.73
N ASN A 37 -1.87 0.57 -22.78
CA ASN A 37 -1.12 1.84 -22.77
C ASN A 37 -1.22 2.58 -21.44
N MET A 38 -0.86 1.89 -20.36
CA MET A 38 -0.96 2.48 -19.01
C MET A 38 0.10 3.55 -18.72
N GLY A 39 1.15 3.64 -19.52
CA GLY A 39 2.25 4.56 -19.25
C GLY A 39 3.12 4.11 -18.07
N PHE A 40 4.13 4.91 -17.76
CA PHE A 40 5.08 4.56 -16.70
C PHE A 40 4.64 5.00 -15.30
N VAL A 41 3.74 5.96 -15.20
CA VAL A 41 3.27 6.46 -13.90
C VAL A 41 2.20 5.53 -13.36
N SER A 42 2.40 5.04 -12.17
CA SER A 42 1.44 4.14 -11.53
C SER A 42 0.09 4.84 -11.31
N GLN A 43 -0.99 4.15 -11.66
CA GLN A 43 -2.35 4.61 -11.33
C GLN A 43 -2.59 4.65 -9.82
N LYS A 44 -1.79 3.89 -9.07
CA LYS A 44 -1.73 3.97 -7.61
C LYS A 44 -0.44 4.70 -7.24
N CYS A 45 -0.55 5.80 -6.52
CA CYS A 45 0.63 6.52 -6.01
C CYS A 45 1.38 5.58 -5.05
N CYS A 46 2.52 5.07 -5.50
CA CYS A 46 3.26 4.02 -4.79
C CYS A 46 4.67 3.97 -5.33
N GLY A 47 5.63 3.75 -4.45
CA GLY A 47 7.03 3.62 -4.85
C GLY A 47 7.34 2.36 -5.66
N GLY A 48 6.46 1.36 -5.65
CA GLY A 48 6.68 0.14 -6.41
C GLY A 48 7.86 -0.66 -5.89
N LEU A 49 7.93 -0.84 -4.58
CA LEU A 49 8.96 -1.66 -3.94
C LEU A 49 8.30 -2.75 -3.10
N LEU A 50 8.80 -3.98 -3.24
CA LEU A 50 8.37 -5.10 -2.41
C LEU A 50 9.43 -5.34 -1.34
N ASP A 51 9.06 -5.08 -0.10
CA ASP A 51 9.95 -5.28 1.04
C ASP A 51 10.10 -6.77 1.38
N PRO A 52 11.03 -7.15 2.28
CA PRO A 52 11.21 -8.56 2.62
C PRO A 52 9.95 -9.28 3.12
N ASP A 53 9.04 -8.57 3.80
CA ASP A 53 7.80 -9.21 4.26
C ASP A 53 6.85 -9.51 3.10
N ALA A 54 6.77 -8.63 2.11
CA ALA A 54 5.99 -8.89 0.90
C ALA A 54 6.61 -10.05 0.10
N GLN A 55 7.95 -10.09 0.00
CA GLN A 55 8.66 -11.20 -0.66
C GLN A 55 8.35 -12.52 0.02
N ARG A 56 8.35 -12.54 1.36
CA ARG A 56 8.01 -13.75 2.14
C ARG A 56 6.59 -14.22 1.83
N MET A 57 5.66 -13.29 1.65
CA MET A 57 4.27 -13.67 1.33
C MET A 57 4.15 -14.24 -0.07
N LEU A 58 4.87 -13.69 -1.05
CA LEU A 58 4.89 -14.27 -2.40
C LEU A 58 5.44 -15.69 -2.36
N ALA A 59 6.50 -15.91 -1.58
CA ALA A 59 7.07 -17.26 -1.41
C ALA A 59 6.03 -18.22 -0.80
N ARG A 60 5.31 -17.77 0.22
CA ARG A 60 4.26 -18.59 0.87
C ARG A 60 3.13 -18.94 -0.10
N PHE A 61 2.84 -18.05 -1.04
CA PHE A 61 1.82 -18.30 -2.06
C PHE A 61 2.35 -19.16 -3.22
N GLY A 62 3.66 -19.45 -3.25
CA GLY A 62 4.28 -20.17 -4.35
C GLY A 62 4.31 -19.38 -5.63
N LEU A 63 4.34 -18.04 -5.55
CA LEU A 63 4.28 -17.16 -6.70
C LEU A 63 5.66 -16.65 -7.09
N GLY A 64 5.98 -16.69 -8.39
CA GLY A 64 7.14 -16.05 -8.96
C GLY A 64 6.72 -14.81 -9.74
N ILE A 65 7.45 -13.71 -9.59
CA ILE A 65 7.13 -12.46 -10.28
C ILE A 65 7.60 -12.57 -11.73
N PRO A 66 6.73 -12.29 -12.72
CA PRO A 66 7.14 -12.28 -14.12
C PRO A 66 8.19 -11.21 -14.41
N LYS A 67 9.05 -11.47 -15.37
CA LYS A 67 10.14 -10.56 -15.74
C LYS A 67 9.63 -9.16 -16.11
N ASP A 68 8.50 -9.09 -16.80
CA ASP A 68 7.95 -7.81 -17.27
C ASP A 68 7.32 -6.95 -16.14
N VAL A 69 7.23 -7.48 -14.93
CA VAL A 69 6.83 -6.72 -13.75
C VAL A 69 8.04 -6.02 -13.11
N LEU A 70 9.24 -6.56 -13.30
CA LEU A 70 10.47 -6.05 -12.67
C LEU A 70 10.95 -4.76 -13.34
N MET A 71 11.54 -3.88 -12.53
CA MET A 71 12.21 -2.67 -13.01
C MET A 71 13.65 -2.63 -12.50
N SER A 72 14.54 -2.05 -13.30
CA SER A 72 15.93 -1.85 -12.90
C SER A 72 16.08 -0.52 -12.16
N PRO A 73 17.03 -0.42 -11.23
CA PRO A 73 17.85 -1.50 -10.68
C PRO A 73 17.12 -2.24 -9.55
N GLN A 74 17.54 -3.44 -9.23
CA GLN A 74 17.14 -4.07 -7.97
C GLN A 74 17.94 -3.45 -6.84
N LEU A 75 17.34 -3.32 -5.66
CA LEU A 75 17.88 -2.48 -4.58
C LEU A 75 18.29 -3.33 -3.39
N PHE A 76 19.51 -3.14 -2.92
CA PHE A 76 20.06 -3.92 -1.83
C PHE A 76 20.45 -3.07 -0.61
N ALA A 77 20.41 -1.75 -0.77
CA ALA A 77 20.75 -0.83 0.31
C ALA A 77 19.74 0.31 0.41
N VAL A 78 19.51 0.75 1.64
CA VAL A 78 18.74 1.95 1.95
C VAL A 78 19.71 3.04 2.33
N ARG A 79 19.66 4.17 1.62
CA ARG A 79 20.38 5.39 1.97
C ARG A 79 19.46 6.21 2.87
N THR A 80 19.77 6.27 4.16
CA THR A 80 19.00 7.04 5.12
C THR A 80 19.62 8.40 5.34
N ILE A 81 18.87 9.45 5.09
CA ILE A 81 19.32 10.84 5.21
C ILE A 81 18.45 11.52 6.27
N ASP A 82 19.08 11.96 7.36
CA ASP A 82 18.43 12.80 8.37
C ASP A 82 18.90 14.22 8.13
N ILE A 83 18.08 15.00 7.44
CA ILE A 83 18.44 16.37 7.07
C ILE A 83 18.58 17.24 8.32
N LYS A 84 17.67 17.09 9.28
CA LYS A 84 17.66 17.87 10.51
C LYS A 84 18.95 17.71 11.31
N ASN A 85 19.42 16.47 11.43
CA ASN A 85 20.63 16.16 12.22
C ASN A 85 21.91 16.11 11.39
N ARG A 86 21.81 16.24 10.05
CA ARG A 86 22.93 16.18 9.10
C ARG A 86 23.69 14.86 9.25
N ILE A 87 22.96 13.74 9.28
CA ILE A 87 23.55 12.40 9.39
C ILE A 87 23.05 11.56 8.21
N GLU A 88 23.95 10.80 7.64
CA GLU A 88 23.68 9.90 6.53
C GLU A 88 24.22 8.53 6.89
N ARG A 89 23.41 7.46 6.64
CA ARG A 89 23.79 6.07 6.91
C ARG A 89 23.22 5.18 5.83
N TYR A 90 23.88 4.06 5.61
CA TYR A 90 23.42 3.04 4.68
C TYR A 90 23.10 1.77 5.46
N TYR A 91 22.01 1.09 5.05
CA TYR A 91 21.57 -0.14 5.69
C TYR A 91 21.29 -1.18 4.62
N GLN A 92 21.69 -2.41 4.84
CA GLN A 92 21.42 -3.50 3.92
C GLN A 92 19.95 -3.90 4.03
N ARG A 93 19.25 -3.88 2.90
CA ARG A 93 17.87 -4.35 2.85
C ARG A 93 17.48 -4.54 1.39
N HIS A 94 17.01 -5.74 1.05
CA HIS A 94 16.65 -6.04 -0.32
C HIS A 94 15.21 -5.63 -0.61
N TYR A 95 15.04 -4.80 -1.62
CA TYR A 95 13.74 -4.45 -2.18
C TYR A 95 13.67 -4.93 -3.62
N ILE A 96 12.58 -5.63 -3.96
CA ILE A 96 12.30 -5.94 -5.36
C ILE A 96 11.62 -4.72 -5.98
N ASN A 97 12.26 -4.16 -6.98
CA ASN A 97 11.80 -2.96 -7.68
C ASN A 97 10.86 -3.39 -8.81
N ILE A 98 9.64 -2.88 -8.80
CA ILE A 98 8.58 -3.30 -9.70
C ILE A 98 7.87 -2.11 -10.34
N ASP A 99 7.30 -2.37 -11.52
CA ASP A 99 6.26 -1.52 -12.11
C ASP A 99 4.95 -1.83 -11.38
N ARG A 100 4.41 -0.87 -10.66
CA ARG A 100 3.21 -1.08 -9.85
C ARG A 100 1.97 -1.39 -10.70
N ASN A 101 1.84 -0.78 -11.88
CA ASN A 101 0.74 -1.09 -12.78
C ASN A 101 0.82 -2.53 -13.29
N ALA A 102 2.00 -2.93 -13.73
CA ALA A 102 2.23 -4.30 -14.22
C ALA A 102 2.02 -5.32 -13.09
N PHE A 103 2.45 -4.98 -11.87
CA PHE A 103 2.27 -5.85 -10.71
C PHE A 103 0.80 -6.08 -10.39
N ASP A 104 0.01 -5.00 -10.32
CA ASP A 104 -1.42 -5.13 -10.00
C ASP A 104 -2.16 -5.87 -11.12
N LYS A 105 -1.81 -5.59 -12.39
CA LYS A 105 -2.38 -6.31 -13.55
C LYS A 105 -2.03 -7.80 -13.49
N TRP A 106 -0.78 -8.13 -13.14
CA TRP A 106 -0.36 -9.53 -12.97
C TRP A 106 -1.16 -10.22 -11.87
N LEU A 107 -1.33 -9.56 -10.70
CA LEU A 107 -2.12 -10.15 -9.62
C LEU A 107 -3.57 -10.43 -10.04
N GLU A 108 -4.15 -9.52 -10.85
CA GLU A 108 -5.49 -9.74 -11.39
C GLU A 108 -5.52 -10.93 -12.36
N SER A 109 -4.47 -11.06 -13.20
CA SER A 109 -4.41 -12.09 -14.23
C SER A 109 -4.34 -13.52 -13.69
N ILE A 110 -3.91 -13.68 -12.42
CA ILE A 110 -3.81 -15.01 -11.80
C ILE A 110 -5.01 -15.33 -10.89
N VAL A 111 -6.03 -14.48 -10.91
CA VAL A 111 -7.32 -14.78 -10.26
C VAL A 111 -8.02 -15.89 -11.07
N PRO A 112 -8.66 -16.90 -10.41
CA PRO A 112 -9.32 -17.97 -11.14
C PRO A 112 -10.34 -17.45 -12.17
N PRO A 113 -10.45 -18.11 -13.34
CA PRO A 113 -11.32 -17.61 -14.41
C PRO A 113 -12.82 -17.62 -14.07
N ASP A 114 -13.22 -18.36 -13.04
CA ASP A 114 -14.62 -18.38 -12.60
C ASP A 114 -15.00 -17.13 -11.81
N VAL A 115 -14.02 -16.34 -11.36
CA VAL A 115 -14.29 -15.04 -10.71
C VAL A 115 -14.69 -14.03 -11.77
N THR A 116 -15.81 -13.33 -11.55
CA THR A 116 -16.20 -12.22 -12.42
C THR A 116 -15.44 -10.97 -11.99
N ILE A 117 -14.71 -10.35 -12.94
CA ILE A 117 -13.96 -9.11 -12.68
C ILE A 117 -14.55 -8.00 -13.56
N ILE A 118 -14.90 -6.87 -12.96
CA ILE A 118 -15.36 -5.69 -13.69
C ILE A 118 -14.39 -4.55 -13.39
N ASN A 119 -13.65 -4.14 -14.41
CA ASN A 119 -12.76 -2.97 -14.36
C ASN A 119 -13.54 -1.71 -14.78
N ASP A 120 -12.98 -0.52 -14.59
CA ASP A 120 -13.65 0.76 -14.85
C ASP A 120 -14.97 0.87 -14.07
N CYS A 121 -14.95 0.43 -12.83
CA CYS A 121 -16.15 0.26 -12.03
C CYS A 121 -16.01 0.98 -10.71
N ILE A 122 -16.94 1.86 -10.36
CA ILE A 122 -16.87 2.64 -9.12
C ILE A 122 -17.98 2.19 -8.17
N TYR A 123 -17.58 1.66 -7.03
CA TYR A 123 -18.49 1.34 -5.92
C TYR A 123 -19.19 2.61 -5.44
N ARG A 124 -20.51 2.51 -5.22
CA ARG A 124 -21.33 3.64 -4.78
C ARG A 124 -21.88 3.42 -3.36
N SER A 125 -22.51 2.30 -3.14
CA SER A 125 -23.17 2.06 -1.86
C SER A 125 -23.47 0.59 -1.64
N CYS A 126 -23.82 0.28 -0.41
CA CYS A 126 -24.28 -1.03 0.00
C CYS A 126 -25.47 -0.84 0.94
N SER A 127 -26.49 -1.65 0.76
CA SER A 127 -27.63 -1.70 1.68
C SER A 127 -27.86 -3.12 2.15
N GLU A 128 -28.20 -3.26 3.42
CA GLU A 128 -28.44 -4.56 4.04
C GLU A 128 -29.91 -4.93 3.91
N ASN A 129 -30.15 -6.17 3.53
CA ASN A 129 -31.47 -6.77 3.37
C ASN A 129 -31.52 -8.04 4.21
N GLU A 130 -32.71 -8.63 4.31
CA GLU A 130 -32.86 -9.87 5.03
C GLU A 130 -32.10 -10.98 4.31
N GLY A 131 -30.96 -11.39 4.88
CA GLY A 131 -30.16 -12.50 4.37
C GLY A 131 -29.13 -12.15 3.31
N TYR A 132 -29.10 -10.93 2.79
CA TYR A 132 -28.14 -10.53 1.74
C TYR A 132 -27.87 -9.02 1.74
N LEU A 133 -26.87 -8.65 0.97
CA LEU A 133 -26.53 -7.23 0.74
C LEU A 133 -26.80 -6.89 -0.73
N THR A 134 -27.26 -5.66 -0.99
CA THR A 134 -27.33 -5.09 -2.34
C THR A 134 -26.19 -4.11 -2.50
N VAL A 135 -25.29 -4.37 -3.46
CA VAL A 135 -24.12 -3.53 -3.75
C VAL A 135 -24.40 -2.75 -5.04
N ARG A 136 -24.27 -1.43 -4.97
CA ARG A 136 -24.48 -0.52 -6.11
C ARG A 136 -23.17 0.02 -6.60
N PHE A 137 -22.99 0.05 -7.91
CA PHE A 137 -21.79 0.55 -8.55
C PHE A 137 -22.11 1.12 -9.92
N THR A 138 -21.19 1.93 -10.45
CA THR A 138 -21.30 2.46 -11.81
C THR A 138 -20.21 1.87 -12.69
N HIS A 139 -20.56 1.58 -13.93
CA HIS A 139 -19.64 1.06 -14.94
C HIS A 139 -20.10 1.61 -16.30
N GLY A 140 -19.17 2.20 -17.05
CA GLY A 140 -19.50 2.80 -18.35
C GLY A 140 -20.59 3.86 -18.28
N GLY A 141 -20.65 4.63 -17.18
CA GLY A 141 -21.65 5.67 -16.99
C GLY A 141 -23.03 5.21 -16.58
N ARG A 142 -23.21 3.89 -16.39
CA ARG A 142 -24.50 3.34 -15.98
C ARG A 142 -24.42 2.78 -14.58
N GLU A 143 -25.56 2.77 -13.88
CA GLU A 143 -25.67 2.18 -12.55
C GLU A 143 -26.07 0.72 -12.64
N TYR A 144 -25.50 -0.07 -11.74
CA TYR A 144 -25.75 -1.50 -11.62
C TYR A 144 -25.96 -1.87 -10.16
N GLU A 145 -26.70 -2.94 -9.93
CA GLU A 145 -26.88 -3.54 -8.59
C GLU A 145 -26.57 -5.01 -8.67
N GLU A 146 -25.86 -5.52 -7.65
CA GLU A 146 -25.64 -6.95 -7.48
C GLU A 146 -25.93 -7.36 -6.04
N ARG A 147 -26.47 -8.56 -5.89
CA ARG A 147 -26.76 -9.13 -4.56
C ARG A 147 -25.64 -10.06 -4.15
N THR A 148 -25.31 -10.04 -2.87
CA THR A 148 -24.23 -10.86 -2.33
C THR A 148 -24.51 -11.25 -0.87
N LYS A 149 -23.91 -12.38 -0.45
CA LYS A 149 -23.92 -12.78 0.97
C LYS A 149 -22.95 -11.97 1.80
N LEU A 150 -21.76 -11.66 1.23
CA LEU A 150 -20.70 -10.91 1.90
C LEU A 150 -20.17 -9.80 1.00
N LEU A 151 -19.82 -8.67 1.59
CA LEU A 151 -19.10 -7.58 0.93
C LEU A 151 -17.73 -7.43 1.58
N VAL A 152 -16.68 -7.35 0.79
CA VAL A 152 -15.33 -7.09 1.30
C VAL A 152 -14.80 -5.78 0.70
N GLY A 153 -14.49 -4.83 1.57
CA GLY A 153 -13.79 -3.60 1.17
C GLY A 153 -12.29 -3.86 1.13
N ALA A 154 -11.73 -3.77 -0.07
CA ALA A 154 -10.30 -3.86 -0.35
C ALA A 154 -9.85 -2.62 -1.12
N ASP A 155 -10.54 -1.50 -0.91
CA ASP A 155 -10.48 -0.29 -1.73
C ASP A 155 -9.46 0.75 -1.19
N GLY A 156 -8.55 0.31 -0.35
CA GLY A 156 -7.36 1.08 0.03
C GLY A 156 -7.64 2.22 0.99
N ALA A 157 -6.69 3.17 1.05
CA ALA A 157 -6.85 4.35 1.88
C ALA A 157 -8.07 5.14 1.42
N PHE A 158 -8.73 5.76 2.38
CA PHE A 158 -9.97 6.52 2.14
C PHE A 158 -11.10 5.63 1.58
N SER A 159 -11.09 4.37 2.00
CA SER A 159 -12.06 3.34 1.56
C SER A 159 -13.50 3.86 1.61
N GLY A 160 -14.19 3.72 0.48
CA GLY A 160 -15.62 4.05 0.41
C GLY A 160 -16.47 3.09 1.24
N VAL A 161 -16.11 1.80 1.22
CA VAL A 161 -16.83 0.79 2.01
C VAL A 161 -16.69 1.10 3.51
N ARG A 162 -15.46 1.38 3.97
CA ARG A 162 -15.24 1.66 5.39
C ARG A 162 -15.99 2.92 5.84
N ARG A 163 -15.87 4.01 5.07
CA ARG A 163 -16.48 5.29 5.45
C ARG A 163 -18.00 5.22 5.47
N GLN A 164 -18.58 4.40 4.59
CA GLN A 164 -20.04 4.27 4.52
C GLN A 164 -20.58 3.32 5.58
N CYS A 165 -19.91 2.17 5.79
CA CYS A 165 -20.47 1.11 6.61
C CYS A 165 -19.97 1.15 8.06
N PHE A 166 -18.86 1.86 8.33
CA PHE A 166 -18.23 1.92 9.64
C PHE A 166 -17.83 3.35 9.99
N ASP A 167 -18.69 4.31 9.70
CA ASP A 167 -18.44 5.74 9.86
C ASP A 167 -18.13 6.16 11.31
N LYS A 168 -18.59 5.38 12.29
CA LYS A 168 -18.35 5.65 13.71
C LYS A 168 -17.01 5.11 14.22
N GLN A 169 -16.31 4.31 13.38
CA GLN A 169 -15.02 3.73 13.79
C GLN A 169 -13.89 4.73 13.51
N PRO A 170 -12.96 4.92 14.45
CA PRO A 170 -11.85 5.84 14.22
C PRO A 170 -11.07 5.48 12.97
N LEU A 171 -10.74 6.49 12.18
CA LEU A 171 -9.88 6.30 11.00
C LEU A 171 -8.40 6.42 11.40
N PRO A 172 -7.49 5.75 10.69
CA PRO A 172 -6.06 6.01 10.85
C PRO A 172 -5.74 7.47 10.52
N GLU A 173 -4.58 7.94 10.97
CA GLU A 173 -4.12 9.26 10.55
C GLU A 173 -3.98 9.28 9.04
N LEU A 174 -4.43 10.38 8.43
CA LEU A 174 -4.46 10.53 6.99
C LEU A 174 -3.30 11.42 6.53
N TYR A 175 -2.57 10.97 5.53
CA TYR A 175 -1.50 11.72 4.88
C TYR A 175 -1.82 11.89 3.40
N ILE A 176 -1.28 12.93 2.80
CA ILE A 176 -1.27 13.12 1.36
C ILE A 176 0.09 12.66 0.88
N CYS A 177 0.09 11.60 0.08
CA CYS A 177 1.28 11.11 -0.61
C CYS A 177 1.40 11.88 -1.91
N ILE A 178 2.53 12.57 -2.13
CA ILE A 178 2.85 13.19 -3.41
C ILE A 178 4.07 12.48 -3.96
N GLN A 179 4.02 12.12 -5.24
CA GLN A 179 5.18 11.60 -5.96
C GLN A 179 5.38 12.36 -7.25
N GLU A 180 6.64 12.70 -7.52
CA GLU A 180 7.05 13.25 -8.80
C GLU A 180 8.06 12.32 -9.44
N TRP A 181 7.99 12.22 -10.76
CA TRP A 181 8.88 11.42 -11.59
C TRP A 181 9.77 12.36 -12.37
N TYR A 182 11.05 12.10 -12.33
CA TYR A 182 12.04 12.91 -13.01
C TYR A 182 12.90 12.04 -13.92
N ARG A 183 13.36 12.60 -15.02
CA ARG A 183 14.43 11.97 -15.79
C ARG A 183 15.70 12.00 -14.93
N ALA A 184 16.40 10.91 -14.87
CA ALA A 184 17.59 10.78 -14.04
C ALA A 184 18.71 10.15 -14.84
N ASP A 185 19.90 10.66 -14.62
CA ASP A 185 21.11 10.01 -15.07
C ASP A 185 21.31 8.77 -14.20
N SER A 186 21.48 7.62 -14.82
CA SER A 186 21.64 6.34 -14.13
C SER A 186 23.01 6.20 -13.42
N SER A 187 23.82 7.26 -13.40
CA SER A 187 25.16 7.19 -12.83
C SER A 187 25.13 6.96 -11.32
N GLY A 188 25.14 5.71 -10.93
CA GLY A 188 25.63 5.27 -9.65
C GLY A 188 24.74 5.38 -8.42
N ARG A 189 23.44 5.63 -8.55
CA ARG A 189 22.59 5.74 -7.35
C ARG A 189 21.57 4.64 -7.27
N ASN A 190 22.04 3.49 -6.82
CA ASN A 190 21.22 2.28 -6.79
C ASN A 190 20.71 2.00 -5.36
N TYR A 191 20.14 3.04 -4.74
CA TYR A 191 19.64 2.96 -3.37
C TYR A 191 18.17 3.35 -3.29
N TYR A 192 17.45 2.73 -2.39
CA TYR A 192 16.21 3.30 -1.88
C TYR A 192 16.61 4.42 -0.90
N GLY A 193 16.17 5.64 -1.13
CA GLY A 193 16.44 6.76 -0.23
C GLY A 193 15.32 6.93 0.77
N ALA A 194 15.64 6.93 2.07
CA ALA A 194 14.68 7.25 3.13
C ALA A 194 15.15 8.58 3.77
N VAL A 195 14.30 9.61 3.68
CA VAL A 195 14.68 10.97 4.02
C VAL A 195 13.80 11.47 5.17
N PHE A 196 14.44 12.00 6.20
CA PHE A 196 13.78 12.51 7.41
C PHE A 196 14.05 13.99 7.58
N ASP A 197 12.97 14.78 7.69
CA ASP A 197 13.05 16.22 7.95
C ASP A 197 11.70 16.66 8.52
N ASP A 198 11.68 17.01 9.81
CA ASP A 198 10.45 17.34 10.52
C ASP A 198 9.83 18.67 10.09
N GLU A 199 10.56 19.52 9.35
CA GLU A 199 9.95 20.70 8.73
C GLU A 199 9.11 20.35 7.50
N ILE A 200 9.39 19.19 6.87
CA ILE A 200 8.67 18.71 5.71
C ILE A 200 7.51 17.83 6.14
N THR A 201 7.78 16.84 6.96
CA THR A 201 6.75 15.91 7.43
C THR A 201 7.16 15.25 8.75
N ASP A 202 6.18 14.89 9.55
CA ASP A 202 6.40 14.06 10.74
C ASP A 202 6.43 12.57 10.40
N PHE A 203 6.33 12.24 9.11
CA PHE A 203 6.54 10.90 8.60
C PHE A 203 7.86 10.89 7.83
N TYR A 204 7.90 10.48 6.55
CA TYR A 204 9.16 10.48 5.81
C TYR A 204 8.94 10.69 4.32
N SER A 205 10.08 10.90 3.63
CA SER A 205 10.14 11.09 2.19
C SER A 205 11.07 10.03 1.60
N TRP A 206 10.99 9.81 0.29
CA TRP A 206 11.76 8.74 -0.35
C TRP A 206 12.21 9.12 -1.75
N THR A 207 13.31 8.50 -2.18
CA THR A 207 13.77 8.52 -3.56
C THR A 207 13.94 7.08 -4.04
N ILE A 208 13.48 6.79 -5.26
CA ILE A 208 13.53 5.43 -5.80
C ILE A 208 13.94 5.50 -7.27
N PRO A 209 15.05 4.86 -7.66
CA PRO A 209 15.42 4.78 -9.07
C PRO A 209 14.49 3.82 -9.82
N LYS A 210 14.10 4.20 -11.03
CA LYS A 210 13.18 3.45 -11.89
C LYS A 210 13.64 3.56 -13.34
N GLU A 211 14.49 2.62 -13.78
CA GLU A 211 15.08 2.64 -15.13
C GLU A 211 15.87 3.94 -15.34
N ASP A 212 15.51 4.73 -16.34
CA ASP A 212 16.12 6.03 -16.66
C ASP A 212 15.44 7.20 -15.90
N ARG A 213 14.72 6.89 -14.81
CA ARG A 213 13.97 7.89 -14.05
C ARG A 213 14.23 7.74 -12.55
N ILE A 214 13.84 8.75 -11.80
CA ILE A 214 13.82 8.68 -10.34
C ILE A 214 12.47 9.20 -9.83
N ILE A 215 11.93 8.50 -8.85
CA ILE A 215 10.76 8.97 -8.09
C ILE A 215 11.27 9.74 -6.87
N LEU A 216 10.68 10.91 -6.64
CA LEU A 216 10.75 11.61 -5.36
C LEU A 216 9.35 11.61 -4.76
N GLY A 217 9.22 11.14 -3.54
CA GLY A 217 7.92 11.09 -2.86
C GLY A 217 7.99 11.53 -1.43
N SER A 218 6.84 11.91 -0.89
CA SER A 218 6.72 12.27 0.51
C SER A 218 5.31 12.00 1.00
N ALA A 219 5.19 11.53 2.24
CA ALA A 219 3.92 11.41 2.95
C ALA A 219 3.76 12.65 3.83
N LEU A 220 2.88 13.56 3.44
CA LEU A 220 2.72 14.87 4.02
C LEU A 220 1.43 14.97 4.83
N ALA A 221 1.52 15.49 6.05
CA ALA A 221 0.30 15.79 6.82
C ALA A 221 -0.57 16.76 6.01
N PRO A 222 -1.90 16.58 5.98
CA PRO A 222 -2.78 17.37 5.11
C PRO A 222 -3.05 18.78 5.69
N ARG A 223 -2.03 19.60 5.71
CA ARG A 223 -2.09 21.01 6.05
C ARG A 223 -1.92 21.83 4.76
N GLY A 224 -2.35 23.07 4.77
CA GLY A 224 -2.53 23.85 3.55
C GLY A 224 -1.30 24.14 2.69
N ASP A 225 -0.10 23.79 3.11
CA ASP A 225 1.13 24.11 2.41
C ASP A 225 1.87 22.85 1.88
N VAL A 226 1.14 21.81 1.53
CA VAL A 226 1.76 20.52 1.14
C VAL A 226 2.73 20.68 -0.04
N LEU A 227 2.37 21.47 -1.06
CA LEU A 227 3.24 21.64 -2.21
C LEU A 227 4.49 22.44 -1.87
N ARG A 228 4.37 23.46 -0.99
CA ARG A 228 5.53 24.22 -0.54
C ARG A 228 6.51 23.34 0.24
N ARG A 229 6.00 22.46 1.10
CA ARG A 229 6.85 21.52 1.84
C ARG A 229 7.52 20.51 0.91
N PHE A 230 6.80 20.07 -0.13
CA PHE A 230 7.38 19.17 -1.13
C PHE A 230 8.49 19.87 -1.92
N ASP A 231 8.29 21.13 -2.29
CA ASP A 231 9.34 21.92 -3.00
C ASP A 231 10.56 22.16 -2.10
N LEU A 232 10.34 22.39 -0.81
CA LEU A 232 11.44 22.52 0.16
C LEU A 232 12.26 21.22 0.22
N LEU A 233 11.61 20.05 0.18
CA LEU A 233 12.30 18.77 0.13
C LEU A 233 13.24 18.69 -1.08
N LYS A 234 12.76 19.09 -2.27
CA LYS A 234 13.58 19.08 -3.48
C LYS A 234 14.81 19.97 -3.31
N THR A 235 14.62 21.17 -2.77
CA THR A 235 15.71 22.12 -2.55
C THR A 235 16.77 21.54 -1.61
N ARG A 236 16.35 20.95 -0.49
CA ARG A 236 17.26 20.41 0.50
C ARG A 236 18.03 19.19 0.01
N LEU A 237 17.41 18.37 -0.83
CA LEU A 237 18.09 17.17 -1.35
C LEU A 237 19.21 17.50 -2.33
N LYS A 238 19.28 18.71 -2.86
CA LYS A 238 20.44 19.13 -3.69
C LYS A 238 21.75 19.01 -2.92
N GLU A 239 21.74 19.32 -1.64
CA GLU A 239 22.94 19.21 -0.79
C GLU A 239 23.42 17.75 -0.63
N TYR A 240 22.56 16.80 -0.92
CA TYR A 240 22.86 15.36 -0.84
C TYR A 240 23.12 14.76 -2.21
N GLY A 241 23.32 15.63 -3.21
CA GLY A 241 23.71 15.22 -4.55
C GLY A 241 22.56 14.89 -5.50
N PHE A 242 21.32 15.20 -5.12
CA PHE A 242 20.20 15.02 -6.02
C PHE A 242 20.01 16.27 -6.88
N ASP A 243 19.98 16.08 -8.19
CA ASP A 243 19.66 17.12 -9.14
C ASP A 243 18.45 16.67 -9.95
N PHE A 244 17.27 17.11 -9.51
CA PHE A 244 16.01 16.76 -10.17
C PHE A 244 15.86 17.64 -11.41
N GLY A 245 15.96 17.02 -12.57
CA GLY A 245 15.87 17.72 -13.85
C GLY A 245 14.42 17.95 -14.26
N GLU A 246 14.11 17.58 -15.51
CA GLU A 246 12.75 17.72 -16.03
C GLU A 246 11.76 16.83 -15.29
N ARG A 247 10.72 17.44 -14.75
CA ARG A 247 9.63 16.69 -14.13
C ARG A 247 8.77 16.07 -15.25
N LEU A 248 8.68 14.76 -15.24
CA LEU A 248 7.92 14.01 -16.25
C LEU A 248 6.45 13.82 -15.83
N ALA A 249 6.19 13.74 -14.51
CA ALA A 249 4.83 13.52 -14.03
C ALA A 249 4.75 13.81 -12.53
N ARG A 250 3.53 14.05 -12.06
CA ARG A 250 3.21 14.15 -10.63
C ARG A 250 1.91 13.38 -10.40
N ASN A 251 1.88 12.58 -9.33
CA ASN A 251 0.63 11.98 -8.90
C ASN A 251 0.54 12.02 -7.37
N GLY A 252 -0.64 11.74 -6.87
CA GLY A 252 -0.88 11.77 -5.43
C GLY A 252 -1.98 10.82 -5.03
N ALA A 253 -2.01 10.49 -3.75
CA ALA A 253 -3.03 9.64 -3.17
C ALA A 253 -3.10 9.86 -1.67
N TYR A 254 -4.17 9.39 -1.07
CA TYR A 254 -4.24 9.29 0.38
C TYR A 254 -3.46 8.08 0.86
N LEU A 255 -2.92 8.21 2.07
CA LEU A 255 -2.15 7.18 2.74
C LEU A 255 -2.57 7.16 4.22
N TYR A 256 -2.85 5.98 4.74
CA TYR A 256 -3.18 5.82 6.17
C TYR A 256 -1.93 5.52 6.98
N ARG A 257 -1.96 5.99 8.24
CA ARG A 257 -0.93 5.65 9.23
C ARG A 257 -1.64 5.23 10.53
N PRO A 258 -1.70 3.93 10.83
CA PRO A 258 -2.40 3.44 12.02
C PRO A 258 -1.51 3.52 13.25
N VAL A 259 -1.66 4.59 14.04
CA VAL A 259 -0.83 4.82 15.22
C VAL A 259 -1.49 4.32 16.53
N ARG A 260 -2.71 3.77 16.44
CA ARG A 260 -3.43 3.19 17.58
C ARG A 260 -4.16 1.93 17.14
N GLY A 261 -4.39 1.02 18.09
CA GLY A 261 -5.14 -0.22 17.79
C GLY A 261 -6.57 0.04 17.32
N SER A 262 -7.20 1.11 17.81
CA SER A 262 -8.55 1.50 17.39
C SER A 262 -8.63 1.96 15.92
N HIS A 263 -7.50 2.25 15.30
CA HIS A 263 -7.45 2.59 13.86
C HIS A 263 -7.70 1.40 12.97
N ILE A 264 -7.63 0.18 13.51
CA ILE A 264 -7.85 -1.05 12.71
C ILE A 264 -9.32 -1.43 12.81
N CYS A 265 -10.00 -1.41 11.68
CA CYS A 265 -11.39 -1.82 11.55
C CYS A 265 -11.47 -3.00 10.59
N THR A 266 -11.83 -4.16 11.09
CA THR A 266 -11.90 -5.38 10.26
C THR A 266 -13.30 -5.61 9.67
N GLY A 267 -14.24 -4.73 10.04
CA GLY A 267 -15.63 -4.89 9.65
C GLY A 267 -16.41 -5.71 10.67
N GLY A 268 -17.54 -6.19 10.26
CA GLY A 268 -18.42 -7.02 11.09
C GLY A 268 -19.68 -7.42 10.31
N GLY A 269 -20.41 -8.36 10.84
CA GLY A 269 -21.61 -8.85 10.20
C GLY A 269 -21.31 -9.46 8.84
N ARG A 270 -21.86 -8.87 7.78
CA ARG A 270 -21.68 -9.35 6.41
C ARG A 270 -20.66 -8.52 5.63
N ILE A 271 -20.03 -7.55 6.29
CA ILE A 271 -19.10 -6.63 5.61
C ILE A 271 -17.71 -6.67 6.27
N UNK A 272 -16.48 -7.16 5.69
CA UNK A 272 -15.22 -7.25 6.07
C UNK A 272 -14.41 -6.24 5.46
N LEU A 273 -13.40 -5.93 5.97
CA LEU A 273 -12.39 -5.03 5.39
C LEU A 273 -11.03 -5.72 5.41
N VAL A 274 -10.22 -5.56 4.32
CA VAL A 274 -8.86 -6.12 4.21
C VAL A 274 -7.89 -5.03 3.74
N GLY A 275 -6.60 -5.24 3.97
CA GLY A 275 -5.56 -4.32 3.52
C GLY A 275 -5.69 -2.94 4.14
N GLU A 276 -5.31 -1.92 3.38
CA GLU A 276 -5.30 -0.54 3.88
C GLU A 276 -6.70 -0.02 4.18
N ALA A 277 -7.75 -0.55 3.54
CA ALA A 277 -9.13 -0.22 3.89
C ALA A 277 -9.42 -0.54 5.36
N ALA A 278 -8.89 -1.67 5.85
CA ALA A 278 -9.01 -2.03 7.27
C ALA A 278 -8.04 -1.25 8.17
N GLY A 279 -7.13 -0.49 7.60
CA GLY A 279 -6.06 0.20 8.33
C GLY A 279 -4.77 -0.62 8.42
N PHE A 280 -4.67 -1.73 7.69
CA PHE A 280 -3.47 -2.58 7.71
C PHE A 280 -2.42 -2.04 6.75
N ILE A 281 -1.48 -1.27 7.29
CA ILE A 281 -0.32 -0.71 6.62
C ILE A 281 0.73 -0.43 7.70
N SER A 282 2.00 -0.48 7.36
CA SER A 282 3.07 -0.23 8.33
C SER A 282 3.04 1.21 8.82
N PRO A 283 2.91 1.44 10.14
CA PRO A 283 2.94 2.81 10.68
C PRO A 283 4.34 3.43 10.65
N SER A 284 5.39 2.64 10.38
CA SER A 284 6.76 3.13 10.38
C SER A 284 7.34 3.31 8.98
N SER A 285 6.80 2.64 7.95
CA SER A 285 7.40 2.68 6.61
C SER A 285 6.39 2.87 5.48
N ALA A 286 5.10 2.95 5.79
CA ALA A 286 4.03 3.05 4.80
C ALA A 286 3.99 1.84 3.83
N GLU A 287 4.63 0.73 4.20
CA GLU A 287 4.57 -0.50 3.42
C GLU A 287 3.20 -1.14 3.62
N GLY A 288 2.48 -1.41 2.55
CA GLY A 288 1.13 -1.94 2.62
C GLY A 288 0.92 -3.26 1.90
N ILE A 289 1.83 -3.67 1.00
CA ILE A 289 1.59 -4.85 0.17
C ILE A 289 1.62 -6.13 1.02
N SER A 290 2.58 -6.26 1.93
CA SER A 290 2.63 -7.44 2.81
C SER A 290 1.39 -7.53 3.69
N TYR A 291 0.90 -6.38 4.16
CA TYR A 291 -0.31 -6.32 4.99
C TYR A 291 -1.56 -6.68 4.17
N ALA A 292 -1.61 -6.23 2.92
CA ALA A 292 -2.68 -6.60 2.00
C ALA A 292 -2.73 -8.13 1.84
N PHE A 293 -1.58 -8.74 1.54
CA PHE A 293 -1.47 -10.20 1.39
C PHE A 293 -1.87 -10.95 2.66
N ARG A 294 -1.36 -10.49 3.82
CA ARG A 294 -1.56 -11.17 5.10
C ARG A 294 -3.02 -11.08 5.57
N SER A 295 -3.65 -9.91 5.41
CA SER A 295 -5.05 -9.75 5.82
C SER A 295 -5.99 -10.53 4.89
N SER A 296 -5.70 -10.57 3.59
CA SER A 296 -6.49 -11.36 2.64
C SER A 296 -6.36 -12.85 2.91
N LEU A 297 -5.15 -13.33 3.22
CA LEU A 297 -4.95 -14.72 3.61
C LEU A 297 -5.70 -15.05 4.90
N ALA A 298 -5.70 -14.13 5.87
CA ALA A 298 -6.42 -14.33 7.13
C ALA A 298 -7.93 -14.47 6.90
N LEU A 299 -8.49 -13.65 6.00
CA LEU A 299 -9.91 -13.74 5.68
C LEU A 299 -10.22 -15.02 4.87
N ALA A 300 -9.36 -15.35 3.87
CA ALA A 300 -9.54 -16.57 3.08
C ALA A 300 -9.56 -17.81 3.99
N ARG A 301 -8.64 -17.89 4.96
CA ARG A 301 -8.62 -19.00 5.94
C ARG A 301 -9.84 -19.01 6.83
N ALA A 302 -10.36 -17.85 7.18
CA ALA A 302 -11.60 -17.78 7.97
C ALA A 302 -12.78 -18.34 7.19
N LEU A 303 -12.76 -18.21 5.87
CA LEU A 303 -13.78 -18.70 4.95
C LEU A 303 -13.60 -20.18 4.56
N ASP A 304 -12.47 -20.82 4.91
CA ASP A 304 -12.23 -22.24 4.62
C ASP A 304 -13.29 -23.15 5.27
N GLN A 305 -13.87 -22.71 6.38
CA GLN A 305 -14.89 -23.44 7.12
C GLN A 305 -16.30 -22.90 6.85
N GLY A 306 -16.47 -22.17 5.75
CA GLY A 306 -17.76 -21.59 5.36
C GLY A 306 -17.99 -20.18 5.93
N ILE A 307 -19.12 -19.62 5.52
CA ILE A 307 -19.48 -18.25 5.89
C ILE A 307 -19.94 -18.15 7.36
N GLU A 308 -20.59 -19.20 7.88
CA GLU A 308 -21.04 -19.16 9.27
C GLU A 308 -19.84 -19.05 10.23
N GLY A 309 -19.86 -18.06 11.13
CA GLY A 309 -18.80 -17.84 12.12
C GLY A 309 -17.48 -17.30 11.55
N TYR A 310 -17.45 -16.94 10.27
CA TYR A 310 -16.19 -16.49 9.64
C TYR A 310 -15.62 -15.25 10.28
N SER A 311 -16.47 -14.37 10.78
CA SER A 311 -16.04 -13.08 11.36
C SER A 311 -15.13 -13.29 12.59
N ASP A 312 -15.54 -14.21 13.47
CA ASP A 312 -14.74 -14.52 14.67
C ASP A 312 -13.40 -15.17 14.29
N ARG A 313 -13.46 -16.10 13.31
CA ARG A 313 -12.24 -16.73 12.79
C ARG A 313 -11.31 -15.71 12.16
N TYR A 314 -11.86 -14.72 11.45
CA TYR A 314 -11.06 -13.67 10.82
C TYR A 314 -10.34 -12.83 11.89
N VAL A 315 -11.06 -12.43 12.90
CA VAL A 315 -10.46 -11.69 14.02
C VAL A 315 -9.35 -12.49 14.71
N UNK A 316 -9.42 -13.62 14.73
CA UNK A 316 -8.47 -14.46 15.22
C UNK A 316 -7.29 -14.56 14.44
N ASN A 317 -7.55 -14.83 13.27
CA ASN A 317 -6.44 -14.94 12.32
C ASN A 317 -5.62 -13.65 12.18
N LEU A 318 -6.18 -12.52 12.52
CA LEU A 318 -5.51 -11.22 12.40
C LEU A 318 -4.63 -10.84 13.60
N GLN A 319 -4.65 -11.59 14.69
CA GLN A 319 -3.89 -11.24 15.90
C GLN A 319 -2.39 -11.04 15.62
N PRO A 320 -1.72 -11.90 14.83
CA PRO A 320 -0.30 -11.65 14.53
C PRO A 320 -0.08 -10.33 13.78
N LEU A 321 -1.01 -9.94 12.92
CA LEU A 321 -0.90 -8.71 12.14
C LEU A 321 -1.12 -7.49 13.03
N ARG A 322 -2.11 -7.53 13.92
CA ARG A 322 -2.36 -6.47 14.90
C ARG A 322 -1.14 -6.30 15.83
N ARG A 323 -0.58 -7.43 16.30
CA ARG A 323 0.62 -7.40 17.14
C ARG A 323 1.81 -6.79 16.41
N ASN A 324 1.97 -7.10 15.13
CA ASN A 324 3.04 -6.53 14.31
C ASN A 324 2.93 -4.99 14.23
N ILE A 325 1.72 -4.46 13.99
CA ILE A 325 1.49 -3.01 13.95
C ILE A 325 1.78 -2.39 15.32
N PHE A 326 1.32 -3.04 16.40
CA PHE A 326 1.58 -2.55 17.76
C PHE A 326 3.09 -2.46 18.02
N LEU A 327 3.85 -3.51 17.69
CA LEU A 327 5.31 -3.51 17.90
C LEU A 327 6.02 -2.44 17.04
N LYS A 328 5.54 -2.22 15.82
CA LYS A 328 6.09 -1.15 14.97
C LYS A 328 5.80 0.23 15.56
N ASN A 329 4.61 0.44 16.13
CA ASN A 329 4.29 1.70 16.82
C ASN A 329 5.18 1.92 18.05
N MET A 330 5.47 0.86 18.80
CA MET A 330 6.39 0.95 19.94
C MET A 330 7.80 1.36 19.51
N LYS A 331 8.24 0.93 18.34
CA LYS A 331 9.59 1.22 17.82
C LYS A 331 9.65 2.54 17.02
N SER A 332 8.52 3.04 16.56
CA SER A 332 8.47 4.23 15.69
C SER A 332 9.20 5.45 16.25
N PRO A 333 9.18 5.74 17.57
CA PRO A 333 9.92 6.89 18.07
C PRO A 333 11.41 6.89 17.75
N ALA A 334 12.05 5.71 17.61
CA ALA A 334 13.45 5.64 17.22
C ALA A 334 13.70 6.21 15.82
N MET A 335 12.67 6.20 14.95
CA MET A 335 12.76 6.78 13.60
C MET A 335 12.24 8.23 13.57
N TYR A 336 11.17 8.52 14.28
CA TYR A 336 10.40 9.75 14.07
C TYR A 336 10.59 10.81 15.15
N ASN A 337 11.17 10.45 16.30
CA ASN A 337 11.64 11.45 17.28
C ASN A 337 13.04 11.88 16.84
N THR A 338 13.22 13.17 16.65
CA THR A 338 14.48 13.72 16.11
C THR A 338 15.71 13.34 16.96
N GLN A 339 15.58 13.38 18.28
CA GLN A 339 16.71 13.06 19.17
C GLN A 339 17.00 11.57 19.23
N LEU A 340 15.95 10.73 19.28
CA LEU A 340 16.14 9.27 19.29
C LEU A 340 16.72 8.80 17.97
N ARG A 341 16.25 9.35 16.85
CA ARG A 341 16.80 9.02 15.52
C ARG A 341 18.27 9.43 15.45
N LYS A 342 18.62 10.61 15.98
CA LYS A 342 20.01 11.07 16.04
C LYS A 342 20.91 10.07 16.75
N LEU A 343 20.47 9.61 17.93
CA LEU A 343 21.22 8.62 18.71
C LEU A 343 21.37 7.30 17.95
N ALA A 344 20.25 6.81 17.38
CA ALA A 344 20.27 5.55 16.63
C ALA A 344 21.22 5.61 15.43
N MET A 345 21.15 6.69 14.65
CA MET A 345 21.99 6.82 13.46
C MET A 345 23.46 7.06 13.83
N ARG A 346 23.74 7.85 14.87
CA ARG A 346 25.13 8.08 15.32
C ARG A 346 25.80 6.80 15.82
N SER A 347 25.02 5.90 16.41
CA SER A 347 25.58 4.62 16.91
C SER A 347 26.16 3.76 15.79
N GLY A 348 25.67 3.95 14.55
CA GLY A 348 26.05 3.11 13.41
C GLY A 348 25.55 1.69 13.50
N LEU A 349 24.73 1.37 14.48
CA LEU A 349 24.24 0.01 14.68
C LEU A 349 23.46 -0.47 13.44
N LEU A 350 23.84 -1.64 12.91
CA LEU A 350 23.27 -2.25 11.71
C LEU A 350 23.56 -1.49 10.40
N SER A 351 24.32 -0.37 10.46
CA SER A 351 24.72 0.32 9.24
C SER A 351 25.84 -0.44 8.53
N ILE A 352 25.97 -0.17 7.23
CA ILE A 352 27.03 -0.74 6.40
C ILE A 352 27.83 0.39 5.75
N ASP A 353 29.06 0.09 5.38
CA ASP A 353 29.90 0.99 4.62
C ASP A 353 29.74 0.68 3.13
N ILE A 354 29.62 1.73 2.33
CA ILE A 354 29.60 1.60 0.87
C ILE A 354 31.04 1.69 0.38
N VAL A 355 31.45 0.70 -0.38
CA VAL A 355 32.78 0.66 -0.98
C VAL A 355 32.67 1.15 -2.43
N GLU A 356 33.41 2.23 -2.78
CA GLU A 356 33.43 2.81 -4.12
C GLU A 356 34.50 2.17 -4.99
#